data_a79736c08c32ebce7c4b5e036f7b2eea
#
_entry.id   a79736c08c32ebce7c4b5e036f7b2eea
#
_cell.length_a   1.000
_cell.length_b   1.000
_cell.length_c   1.000
_cell.angle_alpha   90.00
_cell.angle_beta   90.00
_cell.angle_gamma   90.00
#
_symmetry.space_group_name_H-M   'P 1'
#
loop_
_entity.id
_entity.type
_entity.pdbx_description
1 polymer ?
#
loop_
_entity_poly.entity_id
_entity_poly.type
_entity_poly.pdbx_seq_one_letter_code
_entity_poly.pdbx_strand_id
1 'polypeptide(L)'
;MKKPNLFVWLILAGLIKIYTFFLGLKIVKKVNIKGPAIVLGNHNAFMDYMFSTSALYPRRVTYLAAAKMFKEPHRRPFLKLGRAIPKTMFESDLGAIKSTFEILKQQGIVCIYPEGQVSYHGTSLPSPYAIAKLLKKANVPVYVCLIKNAYLFSPPWSKRKFKGRVQVELSQLFDRESLSQLEEAQIYEKVSKAIYFNTGAFNREEKWSYRVQPIQGLEPLLYQCPECLHEGLQAKQNTLACPACQHTLVYDAYGFLNGKSVYEWFQRQQSRLIETIEKTEDYQLSIPVRLVRYVGKGLGEVGQGIFSVTKDKYVYQGTDKGSTKRYEFLTKVVEYLPVDIGKNVQMYYDHEIYIFEMNDPIMTTKMFITGEYYYQLSKTKS
;
A
#
# COMPACT_ATOMS: atom_id res chain seq x y z
N MET A 1 -11.67 22.42 -5.08
CA MET A 1 -12.43 21.32 -4.46
C MET A 1 -13.15 21.79 -3.18
N LYS A 2 -14.21 21.11 -2.69
CA LYS A 2 -14.93 21.50 -1.45
C LYS A 2 -14.81 20.39 -0.41
N LYS A 3 -14.83 20.74 0.89
CA LYS A 3 -14.91 19.76 2.00
C LYS A 3 -16.16 18.87 1.86
N PRO A 4 -16.18 17.66 2.45
CA PRO A 4 -17.37 16.82 2.52
C PRO A 4 -18.56 17.61 3.12
N ASN A 5 -19.77 17.35 2.63
CA ASN A 5 -20.97 17.91 3.24
C ASN A 5 -21.10 17.41 4.68
N LEU A 6 -21.44 18.29 5.63
CA LEU A 6 -21.47 17.95 7.06
C LEU A 6 -22.47 16.83 7.35
N PHE A 7 -23.69 16.94 6.86
CA PHE A 7 -24.74 15.95 7.09
C PHE A 7 -24.37 14.58 6.53
N VAL A 8 -23.96 14.56 5.26
CA VAL A 8 -23.53 13.33 4.57
C VAL A 8 -22.35 12.68 5.29
N TRP A 9 -21.39 13.50 5.72
CA TRP A 9 -20.23 13.02 6.45
C TRP A 9 -20.60 12.41 7.80
N LEU A 10 -21.44 13.09 8.59
CA LEU A 10 -21.83 12.59 9.91
C LEU A 10 -22.55 11.25 9.81
N ILE A 11 -23.40 11.05 8.79
CA ILE A 11 -24.07 9.79 8.55
C ILE A 11 -23.06 8.71 8.14
N LEU A 12 -22.28 8.95 7.08
CA LEU A 12 -21.34 7.95 6.56
C LEU A 12 -20.26 7.58 7.58
N ALA A 13 -19.63 8.59 8.19
CA ALA A 13 -18.57 8.36 9.18
C ALA A 13 -19.14 7.79 10.49
N GLY A 14 -20.38 8.13 10.85
CA GLY A 14 -21.09 7.54 11.97
C GLY A 14 -21.38 6.04 11.76
N LEU A 15 -21.85 5.66 10.57
CA LEU A 15 -22.03 4.25 10.21
C LEU A 15 -20.70 3.49 10.22
N ILE A 16 -19.63 4.09 9.69
CA ILE A 16 -18.29 3.50 9.74
C ILE A 16 -17.84 3.31 11.19
N LYS A 17 -18.07 4.30 12.07
CA LYS A 17 -17.70 4.22 13.47
C LYS A 17 -18.46 3.10 14.20
N ILE A 18 -19.77 2.96 13.96
CA ILE A 18 -20.57 1.88 14.50
C ILE A 18 -20.06 0.52 14.00
N TYR A 19 -19.82 0.41 12.70
CA TYR A 19 -19.29 -0.81 12.09
C TYR A 19 -17.93 -1.21 12.67
N THR A 20 -16.98 -0.28 12.76
CA THR A 20 -15.64 -0.56 13.30
C THR A 20 -15.67 -0.86 14.81
N PHE A 21 -16.61 -0.32 15.55
CA PHE A 21 -16.84 -0.69 16.95
C PHE A 21 -17.18 -2.18 17.07
N PHE A 22 -18.11 -2.69 16.25
CA PHE A 22 -18.42 -4.12 16.21
C PHE A 22 -17.28 -5.01 15.69
N LEU A 23 -16.32 -4.43 14.96
CA LEU A 23 -15.11 -5.13 14.55
C LEU A 23 -14.02 -5.18 15.64
N GLY A 24 -14.26 -4.58 16.82
CA GLY A 24 -13.31 -4.56 17.92
C GLY A 24 -12.23 -3.47 17.84
N LEU A 25 -12.49 -2.38 17.09
CA LEU A 25 -11.59 -1.22 17.05
C LEU A 25 -11.49 -0.57 18.43
N LYS A 26 -10.26 -0.33 18.90
CA LYS A 26 -9.97 0.46 20.11
C LYS A 26 -9.18 1.72 19.75
N ILE A 27 -9.70 2.87 20.17
CA ILE A 27 -8.99 4.15 20.05
C ILE A 27 -8.41 4.45 21.43
N VAL A 28 -7.09 4.28 21.58
CA VAL A 28 -6.42 4.37 22.90
C VAL A 28 -5.81 5.73 23.19
N LYS A 29 -5.51 6.50 22.15
CA LYS A 29 -5.02 7.87 22.28
C LYS A 29 -5.76 8.75 21.28
N LYS A 30 -6.30 9.85 21.78
CA LYS A 30 -7.06 10.78 20.97
C LYS A 30 -6.62 12.21 21.25
N VAL A 31 -6.39 12.97 20.19
CA VAL A 31 -6.12 14.41 20.25
C VAL A 31 -7.25 15.18 19.58
N ASN A 32 -7.51 16.40 20.02
CA ASN A 32 -8.53 17.24 19.40
C ASN A 32 -7.96 17.94 18.19
N ILE A 33 -8.27 17.41 17.00
CA ILE A 33 -7.79 17.96 15.73
C ILE A 33 -8.74 19.05 15.25
N LYS A 34 -8.20 20.25 15.02
CA LYS A 34 -8.89 21.37 14.38
C LYS A 34 -8.22 21.64 13.03
N GLY A 35 -8.99 21.96 12.01
CA GLY A 35 -8.44 22.38 10.72
C GLY A 35 -7.97 23.84 10.75
N PRO A 36 -7.08 24.22 9.80
CA PRO A 36 -6.52 23.35 8.77
C PRO A 36 -5.50 22.36 9.38
N ALA A 37 -5.50 21.12 8.91
CA ALA A 37 -4.56 20.10 9.39
C ALA A 37 -4.32 19.01 8.35
N ILE A 38 -3.16 18.37 8.42
CA ILE A 38 -2.86 17.13 7.70
C ILE A 38 -2.74 16.00 8.71
N VAL A 39 -3.37 14.86 8.42
CA VAL A 39 -3.26 13.63 9.19
C VAL A 39 -2.53 12.60 8.34
N LEU A 40 -1.45 12.04 8.85
CA LEU A 40 -0.69 10.98 8.20
C LEU A 40 -1.05 9.63 8.84
N GLY A 41 -1.32 8.62 8.03
CA GLY A 41 -1.56 7.25 8.50
C GLY A 41 -0.57 6.27 7.91
N ASN A 42 -0.27 5.18 8.63
CA ASN A 42 0.36 3.99 8.06
C ASN A 42 -0.67 3.17 7.28
N HIS A 43 -0.22 2.35 6.30
CA HIS A 43 -1.12 1.68 5.36
C HIS A 43 -0.85 0.17 5.26
N ASN A 44 -1.33 -0.59 6.27
CA ASN A 44 -1.10 -2.03 6.38
C ASN A 44 -2.34 -2.89 6.07
N ALA A 45 -3.50 -2.26 5.81
CA ALA A 45 -4.72 -2.96 5.41
C ALA A 45 -5.61 -2.09 4.51
N PHE A 46 -6.38 -2.71 3.63
CA PHE A 46 -7.35 -1.97 2.80
C PHE A 46 -8.44 -1.26 3.61
N MET A 47 -8.61 -1.61 4.87
CA MET A 47 -9.61 -1.02 5.77
C MET A 47 -9.10 0.17 6.59
N ASP A 48 -7.85 0.58 6.46
CA ASP A 48 -7.23 1.62 7.29
C ASP A 48 -8.01 2.94 7.25
N TYR A 49 -8.58 3.31 6.10
CA TYR A 49 -9.44 4.50 5.98
C TYR A 49 -10.69 4.45 6.87
N MET A 50 -11.22 3.26 7.16
CA MET A 50 -12.36 3.10 8.06
C MET A 50 -11.94 3.30 9.52
N PHE A 51 -10.79 2.75 9.90
CA PHE A 51 -10.24 2.89 11.24
C PHE A 51 -9.85 4.35 11.53
N SER A 52 -9.19 5.03 10.60
CA SER A 52 -8.86 6.45 10.74
C SER A 52 -10.12 7.33 10.72
N THR A 53 -11.11 7.05 9.87
CA THR A 53 -12.40 7.78 9.88
C THR A 53 -13.09 7.68 11.24
N SER A 54 -13.11 6.48 11.83
CA SER A 54 -13.68 6.23 13.15
C SER A 54 -12.97 7.01 14.24
N ALA A 55 -11.63 7.05 14.20
CA ALA A 55 -10.81 7.75 15.18
C ALA A 55 -10.98 9.28 15.06
N LEU A 56 -11.14 9.78 13.85
CA LEU A 56 -11.29 11.21 13.54
C LEU A 56 -12.73 11.74 13.70
N TYR A 57 -13.72 10.84 13.82
CA TYR A 57 -15.12 11.23 14.01
C TYR A 57 -15.30 12.15 15.23
N PRO A 58 -16.10 13.24 15.13
CA PRO A 58 -17.00 13.65 14.04
C PRO A 58 -16.33 14.59 13.01
N ARG A 59 -15.01 14.76 13.02
CA ARG A 59 -14.30 15.68 12.14
C ARG A 59 -14.46 15.28 10.67
N ARG A 60 -14.75 16.27 9.81
CA ARG A 60 -14.81 16.07 8.36
C ARG A 60 -13.41 15.95 7.79
N VAL A 61 -13.13 14.80 7.20
CA VAL A 61 -11.81 14.47 6.65
C VAL A 61 -11.93 14.21 5.16
N THR A 62 -11.01 14.77 4.38
CA THR A 62 -10.85 14.48 2.96
C THR A 62 -9.67 13.56 2.78
N TYR A 63 -9.87 12.43 2.10
CA TYR A 63 -8.82 11.46 1.83
C TYR A 63 -8.22 11.64 0.43
N LEU A 64 -6.91 11.42 0.30
CA LEU A 64 -6.33 11.12 -1.01
C LEU A 64 -6.61 9.65 -1.32
N ALA A 65 -7.08 9.37 -2.52
CA ALA A 65 -7.37 8.01 -2.97
C ALA A 65 -6.87 7.79 -4.40
N ALA A 66 -6.39 6.58 -4.69
CA ALA A 66 -5.88 6.25 -6.02
C ALA A 66 -6.93 6.56 -7.11
N ALA A 67 -6.52 7.27 -8.15
CA ALA A 67 -7.40 7.72 -9.24
C ALA A 67 -8.15 6.56 -9.91
N LYS A 68 -7.53 5.36 -9.96
CA LYS A 68 -8.17 4.13 -10.46
C LYS A 68 -9.47 3.79 -9.73
N MET A 69 -9.54 4.04 -8.41
CA MET A 69 -10.72 3.71 -7.62
C MET A 69 -11.96 4.54 -8.02
N PHE A 70 -11.77 5.71 -8.62
CA PHE A 70 -12.86 6.54 -9.14
C PHE A 70 -13.44 6.01 -10.46
N LYS A 71 -12.74 5.08 -11.11
CA LYS A 71 -13.24 4.37 -12.31
C LYS A 71 -14.05 3.13 -11.95
N GLU A 72 -13.95 2.64 -10.69
CA GLU A 72 -14.66 1.45 -10.21
C GLU A 72 -16.12 1.80 -9.82
N PRO A 73 -17.15 1.19 -10.44
CA PRO A 73 -18.55 1.58 -10.22
C PRO A 73 -19.01 1.47 -8.77
N HIS A 74 -18.54 0.48 -8.03
CA HIS A 74 -18.93 0.22 -6.63
C HIS A 74 -18.24 1.16 -5.63
N ARG A 75 -17.04 1.70 -5.93
CA ARG A 75 -16.30 2.62 -5.04
C ARG A 75 -16.56 4.10 -5.34
N ARG A 76 -16.75 4.42 -6.62
CA ARG A 76 -16.93 5.78 -7.11
C ARG A 76 -17.99 6.60 -6.36
N PRO A 77 -19.20 6.09 -6.04
CA PRO A 77 -20.21 6.85 -5.30
C PRO A 77 -19.72 7.28 -3.91
N PHE A 78 -19.10 6.37 -3.17
CA PHE A 78 -18.58 6.64 -1.83
C PHE A 78 -17.44 7.64 -1.84
N LEU A 79 -16.50 7.52 -2.79
CA LEU A 79 -15.40 8.47 -2.96
C LEU A 79 -15.91 9.86 -3.31
N LYS A 80 -16.93 9.97 -4.17
CA LYS A 80 -17.57 11.24 -4.52
C LYS A 80 -18.33 11.86 -3.34
N LEU A 81 -19.08 11.07 -2.59
CA LEU A 81 -19.80 11.52 -1.39
C LEU A 81 -18.82 11.98 -0.30
N GLY A 82 -17.75 11.23 -0.08
CA GLY A 82 -16.66 11.60 0.83
C GLY A 82 -15.76 12.71 0.30
N ARG A 83 -15.99 13.17 -0.93
CA ARG A 83 -15.15 14.17 -1.64
C ARG A 83 -13.67 13.86 -1.54
N ALA A 84 -13.32 12.57 -1.75
CA ALA A 84 -11.94 12.15 -1.81
C ALA A 84 -11.21 12.84 -2.98
N ILE A 85 -9.92 13.11 -2.79
CA ILE A 85 -9.06 13.70 -3.81
C ILE A 85 -8.49 12.55 -4.65
N PRO A 86 -8.77 12.47 -5.96
CA PRO A 86 -8.10 11.51 -6.81
C PRO A 86 -6.61 11.84 -6.91
N LYS A 87 -5.76 10.83 -6.77
CA LYS A 87 -4.31 10.95 -6.95
C LYS A 87 -3.83 9.91 -7.93
N THR A 88 -3.11 10.34 -8.97
CA THR A 88 -2.34 9.45 -9.83
C THR A 88 -1.15 8.94 -9.03
N MET A 89 -1.04 7.62 -8.93
CA MET A 89 0.00 7.01 -8.11
C MET A 89 1.36 7.11 -8.80
N PHE A 90 2.41 7.33 -8.01
CA PHE A 90 3.80 7.35 -8.46
C PHE A 90 4.14 8.36 -9.56
N GLU A 91 3.28 9.34 -9.77
CA GLU A 91 3.52 10.49 -10.64
C GLU A 91 3.35 11.79 -9.86
N SER A 92 3.98 12.85 -10.38
CA SER A 92 3.74 14.21 -9.88
C SER A 92 2.31 14.63 -10.25
N ASP A 93 1.45 14.74 -9.25
CA ASP A 93 0.03 15.08 -9.43
C ASP A 93 -0.26 16.47 -8.87
N LEU A 94 -0.05 17.49 -9.71
CA LEU A 94 -0.33 18.88 -9.37
C LEU A 94 -1.81 19.11 -9.04
N GLY A 95 -2.72 18.33 -9.64
CA GLY A 95 -4.16 18.42 -9.37
C GLY A 95 -4.50 17.99 -7.95
N ALA A 96 -3.90 16.88 -7.47
CA ALA A 96 -4.06 16.41 -6.10
C ALA A 96 -3.46 17.41 -5.09
N ILE A 97 -2.27 17.95 -5.39
CA ILE A 97 -1.63 18.98 -4.56
C ILE A 97 -2.52 20.23 -4.47
N LYS A 98 -2.98 20.77 -5.60
CA LYS A 98 -3.88 21.93 -5.64
C LYS A 98 -5.16 21.67 -4.83
N SER A 99 -5.77 20.51 -5.01
CA SER A 99 -7.00 20.14 -4.29
C SER A 99 -6.74 20.02 -2.78
N THR A 100 -5.58 19.50 -2.35
CA THR A 100 -5.17 19.46 -0.94
C THR A 100 -5.13 20.89 -0.36
N PHE A 101 -4.44 21.82 -1.02
CA PHE A 101 -4.37 23.20 -0.56
C PHE A 101 -5.74 23.90 -0.53
N GLU A 102 -6.62 23.63 -1.50
CA GLU A 102 -7.99 24.16 -1.51
C GLU A 102 -8.83 23.70 -0.30
N ILE A 103 -8.66 22.45 0.14
CA ILE A 103 -9.29 21.92 1.35
C ILE A 103 -8.70 22.57 2.61
N LEU A 104 -7.38 22.72 2.70
CA LEU A 104 -6.69 23.36 3.83
C LEU A 104 -7.10 24.84 3.96
N LYS A 105 -7.22 25.60 2.85
CA LYS A 105 -7.72 26.99 2.84
C LYS A 105 -9.15 27.10 3.41
N GLN A 106 -9.97 26.08 3.27
CA GLN A 106 -11.32 26.02 3.85
C GLN A 106 -11.34 25.56 5.31
N GLN A 107 -10.20 25.57 6.02
CA GLN A 107 -10.08 25.04 7.38
C GLN A 107 -10.44 23.54 7.42
N GLY A 108 -10.08 22.79 6.37
CA GLY A 108 -10.33 21.35 6.25
C GLY A 108 -9.21 20.51 6.85
N ILE A 109 -9.49 19.21 6.98
CA ILE A 109 -8.52 18.19 7.38
C ILE A 109 -8.32 17.26 6.19
N VAL A 110 -7.06 17.01 5.82
CA VAL A 110 -6.68 16.09 4.76
C VAL A 110 -5.96 14.90 5.38
N CYS A 111 -6.42 13.69 5.11
CA CYS A 111 -5.75 12.46 5.54
C CYS A 111 -5.02 11.83 4.36
N ILE A 112 -3.75 11.49 4.59
CA ILE A 112 -2.83 10.95 3.59
C ILE A 112 -2.20 9.69 4.15
N TYR A 113 -2.16 8.63 3.34
CA TYR A 113 -1.34 7.44 3.55
C TYR A 113 -0.11 7.58 2.64
N PRO A 114 1.01 8.11 3.16
CA PRO A 114 2.11 8.52 2.29
C PRO A 114 2.82 7.33 1.62
N GLU A 115 2.72 6.13 2.18
CA GLU A 115 3.23 4.89 1.57
C GLU A 115 2.68 4.64 0.15
N GLY A 116 1.51 5.19 -0.17
CA GLY A 116 0.91 5.13 -1.50
C GLY A 116 0.25 3.80 -1.85
N GLN A 117 0.69 2.70 -1.29
CA GLN A 117 0.06 1.38 -1.42
C GLN A 117 0.02 0.65 -0.09
N VAL A 118 -0.82 -0.38 -0.01
CA VAL A 118 -0.93 -1.23 1.19
C VAL A 118 0.26 -2.17 1.28
N SER A 119 0.85 -2.29 2.46
CA SER A 119 1.91 -3.28 2.71
C SER A 119 1.35 -4.70 2.74
N TYR A 120 1.83 -5.57 1.86
CA TYR A 120 1.42 -6.98 1.80
C TYR A 120 2.08 -7.86 2.85
N HIS A 121 3.19 -7.43 3.46
CA HIS A 121 3.95 -8.21 4.46
C HIS A 121 3.81 -7.72 5.90
N GLY A 122 3.01 -6.66 6.13
CA GLY A 122 2.66 -6.18 7.46
C GLY A 122 3.67 -5.27 8.14
N THR A 123 4.66 -4.77 7.40
CA THR A 123 5.57 -3.70 7.85
C THR A 123 5.39 -2.51 6.94
N SER A 124 5.37 -1.29 7.50
CA SER A 124 5.20 -0.07 6.72
C SER A 124 6.20 0.03 5.58
N LEU A 125 5.73 0.47 4.43
CA LEU A 125 6.55 0.79 3.27
C LEU A 125 7.17 2.18 3.45
N PRO A 126 8.33 2.46 2.87
CA PRO A 126 8.88 3.81 2.85
C PRO A 126 7.92 4.80 2.19
N SER A 127 7.95 6.04 2.65
CA SER A 127 7.18 7.14 2.07
C SER A 127 8.03 7.91 1.05
N PRO A 128 7.45 8.42 -0.05
CA PRO A 128 8.15 9.31 -0.96
C PRO A 128 8.62 10.58 -0.25
N TYR A 129 9.82 11.05 -0.58
CA TYR A 129 10.38 12.30 -0.03
C TYR A 129 9.48 13.53 -0.29
N ALA A 130 8.66 13.45 -1.34
CA ALA A 130 7.67 14.47 -1.68
C ALA A 130 6.69 14.81 -0.55
N ILE A 131 6.48 13.91 0.43
CA ILE A 131 5.64 14.20 1.60
C ILE A 131 6.22 15.32 2.45
N ALA A 132 7.54 15.35 2.65
CA ALA A 132 8.19 16.41 3.41
C ALA A 132 8.02 17.78 2.72
N LYS A 133 8.20 17.84 1.40
CA LYS A 133 7.97 19.04 0.60
C LYS A 133 6.52 19.54 0.71
N LEU A 134 5.55 18.62 0.64
CA LEU A 134 4.13 18.96 0.80
C LEU A 134 3.86 19.56 2.18
N LEU A 135 4.37 18.95 3.24
CA LEU A 135 4.16 19.41 4.62
C LEU A 135 4.82 20.77 4.87
N LYS A 136 6.08 20.94 4.45
CA LYS A 136 6.80 22.23 4.56
C LYS A 136 6.03 23.35 3.87
N LYS A 137 5.56 23.09 2.63
CA LYS A 137 4.79 24.07 1.85
C LYS A 137 3.41 24.34 2.43
N ALA A 138 2.73 23.33 3.00
CA ALA A 138 1.42 23.48 3.60
C ALA A 138 1.44 24.29 4.89
N ASN A 139 2.50 24.13 5.67
CA ASN A 139 2.73 24.82 6.95
C ASN A 139 1.48 24.89 7.84
N VAL A 140 0.89 23.72 8.06
CA VAL A 140 -0.27 23.50 8.97
C VAL A 140 0.07 22.44 10.00
N PRO A 141 -0.64 22.35 11.14
CA PRO A 141 -0.44 21.27 12.09
C PRO A 141 -0.54 19.89 11.44
N VAL A 142 0.39 18.99 11.78
CA VAL A 142 0.46 17.63 11.29
C VAL A 142 0.23 16.65 12.42
N TYR A 143 -0.66 15.71 12.18
CA TYR A 143 -1.01 14.64 13.11
C TYR A 143 -0.69 13.28 12.51
N VAL A 144 -0.47 12.29 13.38
CA VAL A 144 -0.31 10.90 13.01
C VAL A 144 -1.49 10.09 13.51
N CYS A 145 -2.03 9.27 12.65
CA CYS A 145 -3.03 8.24 12.94
C CYS A 145 -2.34 6.87 12.78
N LEU A 146 -1.73 6.37 13.85
CA LEU A 146 -1.05 5.09 13.83
C LEU A 146 -2.05 3.96 14.07
N ILE A 147 -2.20 3.09 13.08
CA ILE A 147 -3.13 1.96 13.09
C ILE A 147 -2.32 0.68 13.34
N LYS A 148 -2.52 0.07 14.51
CA LYS A 148 -1.79 -1.10 14.97
C LYS A 148 -2.57 -2.37 14.68
N ASN A 149 -1.89 -3.35 14.10
CA ASN A 149 -2.41 -4.70 13.80
C ASN A 149 -3.64 -4.77 12.86
N ALA A 150 -3.90 -3.73 12.07
CA ALA A 150 -4.89 -3.83 10.99
C ALA A 150 -4.52 -4.92 9.97
N TYR A 151 -3.24 -5.15 9.75
CA TYR A 151 -2.71 -6.24 8.92
C TYR A 151 -3.17 -7.62 9.40
N LEU A 152 -2.99 -7.94 10.70
CA LEU A 152 -3.42 -9.23 11.23
C LEU A 152 -4.94 -9.40 11.24
N PHE A 153 -5.67 -8.31 11.37
CA PHE A 153 -7.13 -8.32 11.29
C PHE A 153 -7.65 -8.54 9.86
N SER A 154 -7.03 -7.90 8.88
CA SER A 154 -7.45 -7.94 7.47
C SER A 154 -6.22 -7.94 6.56
N PRO A 155 -5.50 -9.09 6.47
CA PRO A 155 -4.31 -9.17 5.63
C PRO A 155 -4.65 -8.87 4.17
N PRO A 156 -3.87 -8.05 3.45
CA PRO A 156 -4.16 -7.67 2.07
C PRO A 156 -4.19 -8.85 1.08
N TRP A 157 -3.44 -9.91 1.37
CA TRP A 157 -3.40 -11.14 0.58
C TRP A 157 -4.63 -12.05 0.83
N SER A 158 -5.38 -11.85 1.93
CA SER A 158 -6.54 -12.69 2.28
C SER A 158 -7.85 -12.05 1.84
N LYS A 159 -8.75 -12.85 1.29
CA LYS A 159 -10.16 -12.46 1.06
C LYS A 159 -10.99 -12.45 2.36
N ARG A 160 -10.47 -12.95 3.47
CA ARG A 160 -11.15 -13.13 4.75
C ARG A 160 -10.58 -12.22 5.83
N LYS A 161 -11.40 -11.84 6.79
CA LYS A 161 -10.95 -11.09 7.98
C LYS A 161 -10.64 -12.08 9.11
N PHE A 162 -9.49 -11.89 9.75
CA PHE A 162 -9.03 -12.67 10.90
C PHE A 162 -9.48 -11.93 12.15
N LYS A 163 -10.66 -12.19 12.64
CA LYS A 163 -11.23 -11.47 13.79
C LYS A 163 -10.26 -11.34 14.96
N GLY A 164 -10.06 -10.14 15.45
CA GLY A 164 -9.13 -9.80 16.51
C GLY A 164 -9.10 -8.29 16.79
N ARG A 165 -8.12 -7.84 17.58
CA ARG A 165 -8.00 -6.46 18.04
C ARG A 165 -7.30 -5.58 17.00
N VAL A 166 -7.88 -4.41 16.74
CA VAL A 166 -7.23 -3.30 16.02
C VAL A 166 -7.18 -2.10 16.96
N GLN A 167 -6.07 -1.39 16.98
CA GLN A 167 -5.89 -0.21 17.84
C GLN A 167 -5.46 0.99 17.02
N VAL A 168 -6.01 2.16 17.36
CA VAL A 168 -5.64 3.44 16.73
C VAL A 168 -5.15 4.41 17.79
N GLU A 169 -4.04 5.07 17.48
CA GLU A 169 -3.47 6.17 18.25
C GLU A 169 -3.40 7.43 17.39
N LEU A 170 -3.96 8.52 17.91
CA LEU A 170 -3.83 9.85 17.32
C LEU A 170 -2.86 10.68 18.14
N SER A 171 -1.86 11.26 17.50
CA SER A 171 -0.90 12.16 18.14
C SER A 171 -0.58 13.35 17.24
N GLN A 172 -0.18 14.47 17.82
CA GLN A 172 0.37 15.59 17.05
C GLN A 172 1.85 15.33 16.81
N LEU A 173 2.27 15.47 15.55
CA LEU A 173 3.67 15.32 15.14
C LEU A 173 4.35 16.69 15.06
N PHE A 174 3.69 17.65 14.41
CA PHE A 174 4.15 19.02 14.30
C PHE A 174 3.01 19.99 14.57
N ASP A 175 3.30 21.07 15.29
CA ASP A 175 2.54 22.30 15.19
C ASP A 175 3.08 23.15 14.01
N ARG A 176 2.46 24.31 13.78
CA ARG A 176 2.85 25.19 12.69
C ARG A 176 4.23 25.80 12.89
N GLU A 177 4.56 26.14 14.11
CA GLU A 177 5.81 26.80 14.47
C GLU A 177 6.99 25.84 14.29
N SER A 178 6.95 24.68 14.94
CA SER A 178 7.98 23.65 14.82
C SER A 178 8.19 23.21 13.36
N LEU A 179 7.11 23.05 12.59
CA LEU A 179 7.21 22.66 11.19
C LEU A 179 7.91 23.71 10.33
N SER A 180 7.70 25.00 10.62
CA SER A 180 8.34 26.09 9.87
C SER A 180 9.85 26.14 10.04
N GLN A 181 10.36 25.70 11.20
CA GLN A 181 11.77 25.72 11.56
C GLN A 181 12.57 24.51 11.05
N LEU A 182 11.89 23.42 10.66
CA LEU A 182 12.55 22.20 10.23
C LEU A 182 12.89 22.23 8.75
N GLU A 183 14.01 21.63 8.37
CA GLU A 183 14.36 21.35 6.99
C GLU A 183 13.60 20.12 6.47
N GLU A 184 13.44 20.03 5.15
CA GLU A 184 12.68 18.93 4.52
C GLU A 184 13.21 17.54 4.91
N ALA A 185 14.52 17.38 5.03
CA ALA A 185 15.14 16.12 5.45
C ALA A 185 14.75 15.74 6.87
N GLN A 186 14.73 16.70 7.79
CA GLN A 186 14.31 16.48 9.18
C GLN A 186 12.81 16.16 9.29
N ILE A 187 11.99 16.83 8.47
CA ILE A 187 10.54 16.53 8.38
C ILE A 187 10.36 15.10 7.88
N TYR A 188 11.08 14.71 6.82
CA TYR A 188 11.02 13.37 6.24
C TYR A 188 11.38 12.28 7.25
N GLU A 189 12.49 12.44 7.96
CA GLU A 189 12.94 11.50 8.99
C GLU A 189 11.90 11.31 10.09
N LYS A 190 11.41 12.44 10.65
CA LYS A 190 10.40 12.42 11.73
C LYS A 190 9.07 11.80 11.25
N VAL A 191 8.63 12.10 10.04
CA VAL A 191 7.42 11.49 9.44
C VAL A 191 7.61 9.98 9.28
N SER A 192 8.71 9.55 8.64
CA SER A 192 9.02 8.15 8.40
C SER A 192 9.02 7.34 9.69
N LYS A 193 9.64 7.88 10.74
CA LYS A 193 9.65 7.23 12.07
C LYS A 193 8.27 7.19 12.71
N ALA A 194 7.48 8.25 12.59
CA ALA A 194 6.19 8.37 13.26
C ALA A 194 5.08 7.48 12.68
N ILE A 195 5.14 7.18 11.37
CA ILE A 195 4.18 6.29 10.70
C ILE A 195 4.69 4.86 10.54
N TYR A 196 5.96 4.60 10.89
CA TYR A 196 6.52 3.25 10.81
C TYR A 196 5.83 2.31 11.79
N PHE A 197 5.38 1.17 11.29
CA PHE A 197 4.80 0.11 12.09
C PHE A 197 5.19 -1.26 11.56
N ASN A 198 5.76 -2.09 12.41
CA ASN A 198 6.06 -3.48 12.13
C ASN A 198 5.12 -4.36 12.94
N THR A 199 4.16 -4.96 12.25
CA THR A 199 3.14 -5.84 12.84
C THR A 199 3.73 -7.04 13.55
N GLY A 200 4.75 -7.69 12.95
CA GLY A 200 5.41 -8.85 13.54
C GLY A 200 6.14 -8.52 14.83
N ALA A 201 6.96 -7.46 14.83
CA ALA A 201 7.67 -7.01 16.02
C ALA A 201 6.68 -6.63 17.14
N PHE A 202 5.67 -5.82 16.82
CA PHE A 202 4.66 -5.41 17.79
C PHE A 202 3.90 -6.60 18.37
N ASN A 203 3.44 -7.55 17.53
CA ASN A 203 2.63 -8.66 18.03
C ASN A 203 3.44 -9.75 18.74
N ARG A 204 4.76 -9.80 18.55
CA ARG A 204 5.67 -10.64 19.33
C ARG A 204 5.69 -10.22 20.80
N GLU A 205 5.61 -8.92 21.08
CA GLU A 205 5.59 -8.35 22.42
C GLU A 205 4.17 -8.42 23.02
N GLU A 206 3.17 -7.94 22.30
CA GLU A 206 1.79 -7.76 22.80
C GLU A 206 0.97 -9.05 22.82
N LYS A 207 1.34 -10.05 22.01
CA LYS A 207 0.68 -11.37 21.91
C LYS A 207 -0.85 -11.32 21.73
N TRP A 208 -1.31 -10.38 20.89
CA TRP A 208 -2.73 -10.35 20.55
C TRP A 208 -3.08 -11.50 19.62
N SER A 209 -4.09 -12.28 20.01
CA SER A 209 -4.55 -13.41 19.22
C SER A 209 -5.64 -13.04 18.23
N TYR A 210 -5.62 -13.71 17.09
CA TYR A 210 -6.57 -13.55 15.98
C TYR A 210 -7.18 -14.90 15.64
N ARG A 211 -8.45 -14.88 15.27
CA ARG A 211 -9.12 -16.09 14.76
C ARG A 211 -8.55 -16.42 13.39
N VAL A 212 -7.65 -17.39 13.36
CA VAL A 212 -7.01 -17.85 12.11
C VAL A 212 -8.08 -18.27 11.10
N GLN A 213 -7.92 -17.81 9.88
CA GLN A 213 -8.70 -18.19 8.70
C GLN A 213 -7.78 -18.92 7.72
N PRO A 214 -8.34 -19.59 6.71
CA PRO A 214 -7.54 -20.12 5.62
C PRO A 214 -6.64 -19.05 4.98
N ILE A 215 -5.37 -19.38 4.80
CA ILE A 215 -4.31 -18.43 4.37
C ILE A 215 -4.07 -18.40 2.85
N GLN A 216 -5.01 -18.92 2.07
CA GLN A 216 -4.96 -18.83 0.61
C GLN A 216 -4.83 -17.36 0.17
N GLY A 217 -3.90 -17.13 -0.75
CA GLY A 217 -3.49 -15.82 -1.21
C GLY A 217 -2.17 -15.35 -0.60
N LEU A 218 -1.61 -16.10 0.37
CA LEU A 218 -0.27 -15.84 0.92
C LEU A 218 0.83 -16.44 0.03
N GLU A 219 0.52 -17.47 -0.77
CA GLU A 219 1.47 -18.19 -1.62
C GLU A 219 2.18 -17.31 -2.65
N PRO A 220 1.52 -16.36 -3.32
CA PRO A 220 2.22 -15.46 -4.23
C PRO A 220 3.21 -14.53 -3.51
N LEU A 221 2.94 -14.17 -2.26
CA LEU A 221 3.80 -13.31 -1.46
C LEU A 221 4.99 -14.09 -0.89
N LEU A 222 4.73 -15.28 -0.31
CA LEU A 222 5.73 -16.19 0.23
C LEU A 222 5.83 -17.41 -0.68
N TYR A 223 6.57 -17.28 -1.77
CA TYR A 223 6.56 -18.24 -2.87
C TYR A 223 7.67 -19.29 -2.77
N GLN A 224 8.74 -19.02 -2.00
CA GLN A 224 9.95 -19.87 -1.97
C GLN A 224 10.03 -20.70 -0.69
N CYS A 225 10.24 -21.99 -0.84
CA CYS A 225 10.50 -22.88 0.28
C CYS A 225 11.79 -22.48 1.02
N PRO A 226 11.76 -22.32 2.35
CA PRO A 226 12.95 -21.96 3.11
C PRO A 226 14.01 -23.08 3.17
N GLU A 227 13.63 -24.34 2.95
CA GLU A 227 14.51 -25.50 3.05
C GLU A 227 15.16 -25.87 1.71
N CYS A 228 14.35 -26.20 0.69
CA CYS A 228 14.86 -26.68 -0.58
C CYS A 228 14.87 -25.65 -1.71
N LEU A 229 14.43 -24.41 -1.43
CA LEU A 229 14.35 -23.28 -2.35
C LEU A 229 13.37 -23.45 -3.53
N HIS A 230 12.61 -24.54 -3.55
CA HIS A 230 11.56 -24.73 -4.55
C HIS A 230 10.57 -23.56 -4.51
N GLU A 231 10.19 -23.06 -5.67
CA GLU A 231 9.17 -22.03 -5.81
C GLU A 231 7.80 -22.67 -6.05
N GLY A 232 6.73 -22.05 -5.51
CA GLY A 232 5.37 -22.56 -5.66
C GLY A 232 4.86 -23.28 -4.39
N LEU A 233 5.01 -22.64 -3.22
CA LEU A 233 4.38 -23.10 -1.99
C LEU A 233 2.86 -23.15 -2.17
N GLN A 234 2.20 -24.10 -1.50
CA GLN A 234 0.75 -24.33 -1.57
C GLN A 234 0.09 -24.08 -0.22
N ALA A 235 -0.92 -23.20 -0.18
CA ALA A 235 -1.69 -22.95 1.04
C ALA A 235 -2.85 -23.95 1.17
N LYS A 236 -2.94 -24.59 2.35
CA LYS A 236 -4.07 -25.42 2.75
C LYS A 236 -4.45 -25.09 4.19
N GLN A 237 -5.66 -24.63 4.40
CA GLN A 237 -6.10 -24.12 5.70
C GLN A 237 -5.14 -23.04 6.24
N ASN A 238 -4.47 -23.29 7.34
CA ASN A 238 -3.50 -22.39 7.96
C ASN A 238 -2.02 -22.82 7.72
N THR A 239 -1.76 -23.61 6.68
CA THR A 239 -0.42 -24.09 6.37
C THR A 239 0.03 -23.69 4.98
N LEU A 240 1.35 -23.40 4.82
CA LEU A 240 2.05 -23.35 3.54
C LEU A 240 2.94 -24.57 3.43
N ALA A 241 2.71 -25.44 2.46
CA ALA A 241 3.45 -26.64 2.22
C ALA A 241 4.29 -26.56 0.93
N CYS A 242 5.49 -27.09 0.97
CA CYS A 242 6.34 -27.26 -0.20
C CYS A 242 5.99 -28.57 -0.90
N PRO A 243 5.60 -28.57 -2.19
CA PRO A 243 5.29 -29.80 -2.91
C PRO A 243 6.54 -30.67 -3.18
N ALA A 244 7.75 -30.09 -3.20
CA ALA A 244 8.98 -30.80 -3.51
C ALA A 244 9.57 -31.54 -2.29
N CYS A 245 9.71 -30.88 -1.13
CA CYS A 245 10.35 -31.49 0.05
C CYS A 245 9.39 -31.71 1.23
N GLN A 246 8.11 -31.43 1.08
CA GLN A 246 7.06 -31.59 2.09
C GLN A 246 7.23 -30.71 3.35
N HIS A 247 8.21 -29.79 3.35
CA HIS A 247 8.36 -28.84 4.45
C HIS A 247 7.08 -27.98 4.59
N THR A 248 6.64 -27.78 5.83
CA THR A 248 5.38 -27.09 6.13
C THR A 248 5.59 -25.94 7.11
N LEU A 249 5.06 -24.78 6.77
CA LEU A 249 4.97 -23.62 7.64
C LEU A 249 3.54 -23.47 8.16
N VAL A 250 3.36 -23.45 9.48
CA VAL A 250 2.05 -23.35 10.13
C VAL A 250 1.82 -21.91 10.60
N TYR A 251 0.73 -21.30 10.14
CA TYR A 251 0.31 -19.95 10.56
C TYR A 251 -0.48 -20.03 11.85
N ASP A 252 -0.01 -19.36 12.88
CA ASP A 252 -0.59 -19.38 14.21
C ASP A 252 -1.57 -18.22 14.48
N ALA A 253 -2.21 -18.24 15.66
CA ALA A 253 -3.16 -17.22 16.09
C ALA A 253 -2.50 -15.84 16.33
N TYR A 254 -1.21 -15.76 16.39
CA TYR A 254 -0.46 -14.53 16.63
C TYR A 254 0.09 -13.89 15.34
N GLY A 255 -0.14 -14.55 14.19
CA GLY A 255 0.30 -14.05 12.89
C GLY A 255 1.70 -14.48 12.48
N PHE A 256 2.22 -15.56 13.08
CA PHE A 256 3.53 -16.10 12.76
C PHE A 256 3.41 -17.43 12.01
N LEU A 257 4.38 -17.67 11.14
CA LEU A 257 4.62 -18.94 10.45
C LEU A 257 5.86 -19.59 11.09
N ASN A 258 5.68 -20.69 11.84
CA ASN A 258 6.76 -21.34 12.57
C ASN A 258 7.63 -20.32 13.35
N GLY A 259 7.00 -19.39 14.09
CA GLY A 259 7.66 -18.40 14.94
C GLY A 259 8.23 -17.17 14.23
N LYS A 260 8.18 -17.08 12.90
CA LYS A 260 8.57 -15.89 12.13
C LYS A 260 7.36 -15.18 11.52
N SER A 261 7.39 -13.85 11.49
CA SER A 261 6.37 -13.05 10.82
C SER A 261 6.41 -13.23 9.30
N VAL A 262 5.34 -12.86 8.62
CA VAL A 262 5.31 -12.83 7.14
C VAL A 262 6.42 -11.95 6.59
N TYR A 263 6.72 -10.82 7.25
CA TYR A 263 7.80 -9.92 6.85
C TYR A 263 9.19 -10.59 6.97
N GLU A 264 9.47 -11.30 8.06
CA GLU A 264 10.77 -12.02 8.23
C GLU A 264 10.97 -13.09 7.15
N TRP A 265 9.92 -13.81 6.77
CA TRP A 265 9.97 -14.76 5.66
C TRP A 265 10.11 -14.06 4.30
N PHE A 266 9.39 -12.94 4.10
CA PHE A 266 9.52 -12.15 2.89
C PHE A 266 10.95 -11.62 2.71
N GLN A 267 11.56 -11.06 3.75
CA GLN A 267 12.95 -10.59 3.71
C GLN A 267 13.93 -11.70 3.35
N ARG A 268 13.74 -12.91 3.86
CA ARG A 268 14.62 -14.05 3.56
C ARG A 268 14.61 -14.41 2.07
N GLN A 269 13.44 -14.48 1.44
CA GLN A 269 13.35 -14.74 -0.01
C GLN A 269 13.77 -13.53 -0.84
N GLN A 270 13.51 -12.31 -0.38
CA GLN A 270 13.98 -11.08 -1.01
C GLN A 270 15.50 -11.03 -1.09
N SER A 271 16.21 -11.30 0.01
CA SER A 271 17.68 -11.34 0.02
C SER A 271 18.23 -12.35 -0.98
N ARG A 272 17.63 -13.54 -1.05
CA ARG A 272 18.06 -14.58 -2.02
C ARG A 272 17.84 -14.16 -3.47
N LEU A 273 16.71 -13.53 -3.77
CA LEU A 273 16.46 -13.04 -5.13
C LEU A 273 17.46 -11.94 -5.48
N ILE A 274 17.76 -11.01 -4.54
CA ILE A 274 18.76 -9.96 -4.74
C ILE A 274 20.14 -10.56 -4.98
N GLU A 275 20.57 -11.56 -4.20
CA GLU A 275 21.82 -12.28 -4.45
C GLU A 275 21.87 -12.91 -5.85
N THR A 276 20.76 -13.44 -6.33
CA THR A 276 20.65 -13.99 -7.69
C THR A 276 20.83 -12.89 -8.74
N ILE A 277 20.18 -11.73 -8.52
CA ILE A 277 20.30 -10.57 -9.42
C ILE A 277 21.74 -10.07 -9.48
N GLU A 278 22.41 -9.98 -8.32
CA GLU A 278 23.81 -9.49 -8.24
C GLU A 278 24.83 -10.42 -8.88
N LYS A 279 24.58 -11.73 -8.83
CA LYS A 279 25.46 -12.76 -9.42
C LYS A 279 25.23 -13.00 -10.90
N THR A 280 24.14 -12.48 -11.46
CA THR A 280 23.75 -12.70 -12.87
C THR A 280 24.02 -11.43 -13.67
N GLU A 281 24.97 -11.51 -14.59
CA GLU A 281 25.27 -10.44 -15.53
C GLU A 281 23.99 -10.14 -16.35
N ASP A 282 23.67 -8.86 -16.54
CA ASP A 282 22.51 -8.39 -17.29
C ASP A 282 21.16 -9.05 -16.87
N TYR A 283 21.00 -9.29 -15.57
CA TYR A 283 19.76 -9.91 -15.06
C TYR A 283 18.53 -9.18 -15.58
N GLN A 284 17.66 -9.95 -16.19
CA GLN A 284 16.35 -9.51 -16.69
C GLN A 284 15.27 -10.49 -16.24
N LEU A 285 14.19 -9.96 -15.69
CA LEU A 285 13.00 -10.75 -15.41
C LEU A 285 11.93 -10.43 -16.45
N SER A 286 11.49 -11.43 -17.20
CA SER A 286 10.50 -11.29 -18.29
C SER A 286 9.37 -12.30 -18.12
N ILE A 287 8.13 -11.86 -18.39
CA ILE A 287 6.96 -12.73 -18.27
C ILE A 287 5.90 -12.38 -19.33
N PRO A 288 5.21 -13.38 -19.89
CA PRO A 288 4.00 -13.16 -20.68
C PRO A 288 2.89 -12.56 -19.83
N VAL A 289 2.23 -11.53 -20.35
CA VAL A 289 1.15 -10.80 -19.67
C VAL A 289 -0.01 -10.52 -20.59
N ARG A 290 -1.19 -10.38 -20.00
CA ARG A 290 -2.34 -9.74 -20.64
C ARG A 290 -2.33 -8.27 -20.28
N LEU A 291 -2.45 -7.41 -21.28
CA LEU A 291 -2.62 -5.98 -21.09
C LEU A 291 -4.10 -5.67 -20.88
N VAL A 292 -4.44 -5.16 -19.72
CA VAL A 292 -5.80 -4.77 -19.33
C VAL A 292 -5.87 -3.27 -19.14
N ARG A 293 -6.89 -2.63 -19.67
CA ARG A 293 -7.15 -1.18 -19.54
C ARG A 293 -8.62 -0.91 -19.27
N TYR A 294 -8.94 0.32 -18.88
CA TYR A 294 -10.33 0.76 -18.82
C TYR A 294 -10.89 0.95 -20.23
N VAL A 295 -11.94 0.19 -20.55
CA VAL A 295 -12.72 0.30 -21.79
C VAL A 295 -14.15 0.67 -21.38
N GLY A 296 -14.56 1.91 -21.69
CA GLY A 296 -15.83 2.44 -21.19
C GLY A 296 -15.87 2.50 -19.67
N LYS A 297 -16.81 1.75 -19.05
CA LYS A 297 -17.00 1.74 -17.57
C LYS A 297 -16.34 0.54 -16.87
N GLY A 298 -15.64 -0.32 -17.56
CA GLY A 298 -15.06 -1.55 -17.01
C GLY A 298 -13.62 -1.77 -17.42
N LEU A 299 -12.98 -2.76 -16.79
CA LEU A 299 -11.69 -3.28 -17.23
C LEU A 299 -11.90 -4.31 -18.34
N GLY A 300 -11.08 -4.24 -19.38
CA GLY A 300 -11.09 -5.18 -20.48
C GLY A 300 -9.66 -5.48 -20.96
N GLU A 301 -9.43 -6.71 -21.39
CA GLU A 301 -8.20 -7.09 -22.08
C GLU A 301 -8.14 -6.35 -23.41
N VAL A 302 -7.03 -5.69 -23.68
CA VAL A 302 -6.80 -4.92 -24.91
C VAL A 302 -5.58 -5.40 -25.69
N GLY A 303 -4.81 -6.34 -25.11
CA GLY A 303 -3.64 -6.91 -25.77
C GLY A 303 -2.92 -7.96 -24.94
N GLN A 304 -1.91 -8.55 -25.53
CA GLN A 304 -1.03 -9.53 -24.93
C GLN A 304 0.42 -9.24 -25.34
N GLY A 305 1.37 -9.59 -24.49
CA GLY A 305 2.79 -9.36 -24.78
C GLY A 305 3.69 -9.85 -23.65
N ILE A 306 4.93 -9.38 -23.69
CA ILE A 306 5.93 -9.65 -22.68
C ILE A 306 6.13 -8.37 -21.84
N PHE A 307 6.07 -8.50 -20.52
CA PHE A 307 6.48 -7.47 -19.60
C PHE A 307 7.80 -7.87 -18.95
N SER A 308 8.76 -6.97 -18.98
CA SER A 308 10.10 -7.24 -18.45
C SER A 308 10.60 -6.10 -17.57
N VAL A 309 11.51 -6.43 -16.64
CA VAL A 309 12.26 -5.47 -15.86
C VAL A 309 13.75 -5.73 -16.01
N THR A 310 14.49 -4.67 -16.28
CA THR A 310 15.96 -4.61 -16.30
C THR A 310 16.39 -3.56 -15.29
N LYS A 311 17.70 -3.40 -15.10
CA LYS A 311 18.26 -2.39 -14.22
C LYS A 311 17.76 -0.97 -14.53
N ASP A 312 17.59 -0.65 -15.83
CA ASP A 312 17.30 0.71 -16.27
C ASP A 312 15.80 0.96 -16.52
N LYS A 313 15.05 -0.07 -16.88
CA LYS A 313 13.67 0.12 -17.32
C LYS A 313 12.78 -1.11 -17.17
N TYR A 314 11.48 -0.84 -17.02
CA TYR A 314 10.42 -1.78 -17.33
C TYR A 314 10.02 -1.61 -18.80
N VAL A 315 9.73 -2.71 -19.45
CA VAL A 315 9.33 -2.70 -20.87
C VAL A 315 8.13 -3.62 -21.06
N TYR A 316 7.10 -3.11 -21.68
CA TYR A 316 6.06 -3.93 -22.30
C TYR A 316 6.27 -3.95 -23.79
N GLN A 317 6.27 -5.12 -24.39
CA GLN A 317 6.28 -5.30 -25.84
C GLN A 317 5.21 -6.32 -26.22
N GLY A 318 4.23 -5.87 -27.01
CA GLY A 318 3.09 -6.71 -27.38
C GLY A 318 2.05 -5.93 -28.17
N THR A 319 0.79 -6.33 -28.04
CA THR A 319 -0.34 -5.66 -28.69
C THR A 319 -1.09 -4.74 -27.71
N ASP A 320 -1.64 -3.64 -28.23
CA ASP A 320 -2.62 -2.79 -27.55
C ASP A 320 -3.67 -2.37 -28.60
N LYS A 321 -4.92 -2.76 -28.39
CA LYS A 321 -6.05 -2.52 -29.30
C LYS A 321 -5.75 -2.94 -30.75
N GLY A 322 -5.16 -4.12 -30.91
CA GLY A 322 -4.83 -4.70 -32.22
C GLY A 322 -3.56 -4.16 -32.88
N SER A 323 -2.87 -3.19 -32.32
CA SER A 323 -1.62 -2.63 -32.85
C SER A 323 -0.43 -3.10 -32.03
N THR A 324 0.71 -3.39 -32.66
CA THR A 324 1.96 -3.67 -31.96
C THR A 324 2.45 -2.41 -31.26
N LYS A 325 2.73 -2.52 -29.94
CA LYS A 325 3.17 -1.41 -29.09
C LYS A 325 4.35 -1.83 -28.23
N ARG A 326 5.16 -0.83 -27.91
CA ARG A 326 6.23 -0.91 -26.92
C ARG A 326 6.09 0.27 -25.96
N TYR A 327 6.00 -0.05 -24.65
CA TYR A 327 5.96 0.96 -23.57
C TYR A 327 7.18 0.78 -22.68
N GLU A 328 7.85 1.88 -22.36
CA GLU A 328 9.05 1.88 -21.52
C GLU A 328 8.86 2.82 -20.33
N PHE A 329 9.29 2.37 -19.15
CA PHE A 329 9.23 3.13 -17.90
C PHE A 329 10.58 3.02 -17.20
N LEU A 330 11.20 4.14 -16.88
CA LEU A 330 12.53 4.14 -16.24
C LEU A 330 12.43 3.65 -14.80
N THR A 331 13.22 2.65 -14.41
CA THR A 331 13.24 2.10 -13.04
C THR A 331 13.56 3.16 -11.99
N LYS A 332 14.48 4.10 -12.29
CA LYS A 332 14.86 5.20 -11.40
C LYS A 332 13.74 6.20 -11.06
N VAL A 333 12.62 6.15 -11.78
CA VAL A 333 11.45 7.04 -11.55
C VAL A 333 10.34 6.30 -10.81
N VAL A 334 10.29 4.97 -10.92
CA VAL A 334 9.28 4.13 -10.28
C VAL A 334 9.76 3.73 -8.91
N GLU A 335 9.54 4.59 -7.91
CA GLU A 335 9.98 4.38 -6.52
C GLU A 335 9.44 3.07 -5.93
N TYR A 336 8.19 2.78 -6.20
CA TYR A 336 7.52 1.51 -5.89
C TYR A 336 6.74 1.05 -7.09
N LEU A 337 6.90 -0.21 -7.46
CA LEU A 337 6.07 -0.84 -8.46
C LEU A 337 4.65 -1.03 -7.89
N PRO A 338 3.62 -0.36 -8.42
CA PRO A 338 2.26 -0.62 -8.01
C PRO A 338 1.87 -2.04 -8.34
N VAL A 339 1.53 -2.83 -7.32
CA VAL A 339 1.26 -4.25 -7.48
C VAL A 339 0.02 -4.68 -6.74
N ASP A 340 -0.78 -5.53 -7.35
CA ASP A 340 -1.76 -6.38 -6.68
C ASP A 340 -1.16 -7.79 -6.63
N ILE A 341 -0.52 -8.14 -5.50
CA ILE A 341 0.20 -9.41 -5.33
C ILE A 341 -0.66 -10.61 -5.73
N GLY A 342 -0.10 -11.46 -6.55
CA GLY A 342 -0.76 -12.63 -7.10
C GLY A 342 -1.68 -12.36 -8.29
N LYS A 343 -1.71 -11.12 -8.83
CA LYS A 343 -2.61 -10.76 -9.94
C LYS A 343 -1.91 -9.97 -11.04
N ASN A 344 -1.41 -8.77 -10.72
CA ASN A 344 -0.91 -7.86 -11.74
C ASN A 344 0.09 -6.85 -11.18
N VAL A 345 0.83 -6.24 -12.08
CA VAL A 345 1.55 -4.98 -11.85
C VAL A 345 0.88 -3.87 -12.65
N GLN A 346 1.06 -2.63 -12.20
CA GLN A 346 0.39 -1.48 -12.78
C GLN A 346 1.41 -0.40 -13.10
N MET A 347 1.26 0.22 -14.27
CA MET A 347 2.08 1.36 -14.68
C MET A 347 1.17 2.50 -15.14
N TYR A 348 1.63 3.72 -14.95
CA TYR A 348 0.97 4.90 -15.47
C TYR A 348 1.74 5.43 -16.67
N TYR A 349 1.06 5.70 -17.75
CA TYR A 349 1.61 6.25 -18.97
C TYR A 349 0.59 7.19 -19.60
N ASP A 350 0.99 8.43 -19.86
CA ASP A 350 0.12 9.47 -20.43
C ASP A 350 -1.22 9.62 -19.65
N HIS A 351 -1.12 9.71 -18.31
CA HIS A 351 -2.25 9.83 -17.37
C HIS A 351 -3.25 8.65 -17.41
N GLU A 352 -2.91 7.56 -18.10
CA GLU A 352 -3.69 6.33 -18.12
C GLU A 352 -3.01 5.22 -17.32
N ILE A 353 -3.81 4.30 -16.80
CA ILE A 353 -3.31 3.12 -16.10
C ILE A 353 -3.26 1.93 -17.05
N TYR A 354 -2.13 1.28 -17.09
CA TYR A 354 -1.85 0.04 -17.81
C TYR A 354 -1.68 -1.07 -16.77
N ILE A 355 -2.49 -2.09 -16.84
CA ILE A 355 -2.52 -3.22 -15.91
C ILE A 355 -1.99 -4.43 -16.64
N PHE A 356 -0.89 -4.99 -16.16
CA PHE A 356 -0.24 -6.16 -16.73
C PHE A 356 -0.58 -7.36 -15.85
N GLU A 357 -1.59 -8.12 -16.26
CA GLU A 357 -2.01 -9.34 -15.57
C GLU A 357 -1.09 -10.50 -15.90
N MET A 358 -0.61 -11.17 -14.87
CA MET A 358 0.33 -12.29 -14.96
C MET A 358 -0.38 -13.63 -14.75
N ASN A 359 -0.08 -14.63 -15.60
CA ASN A 359 -0.63 -15.96 -15.41
C ASN A 359 0.01 -16.70 -14.23
N ASP A 360 1.29 -16.43 -13.96
CA ASP A 360 1.98 -16.93 -12.78
C ASP A 360 1.92 -15.90 -11.65
N PRO A 361 1.17 -16.20 -10.57
CA PRO A 361 0.97 -15.28 -9.45
C PRO A 361 2.27 -14.88 -8.71
N ILE A 362 3.27 -15.75 -8.69
CA ILE A 362 4.56 -15.56 -8.03
C ILE A 362 5.32 -14.38 -8.63
N MET A 363 5.20 -14.23 -9.94
CA MET A 363 5.95 -13.24 -10.71
C MET A 363 5.64 -11.81 -10.30
N THR A 364 4.46 -11.55 -9.74
CA THR A 364 4.13 -10.22 -9.20
C THR A 364 5.07 -9.82 -8.05
N THR A 365 5.38 -10.76 -7.15
CA THR A 365 6.29 -10.54 -6.03
C THR A 365 7.74 -10.44 -6.51
N LYS A 366 8.15 -11.28 -7.45
CA LYS A 366 9.51 -11.21 -8.04
C LYS A 366 9.72 -9.89 -8.78
N MET A 367 8.74 -9.43 -9.56
CA MET A 367 8.79 -8.12 -10.23
C MET A 367 8.86 -6.97 -9.23
N PHE A 368 8.07 -7.05 -8.15
CA PHE A 368 8.09 -6.05 -7.08
C PHE A 368 9.47 -5.94 -6.44
N ILE A 369 10.05 -7.07 -5.99
CA ILE A 369 11.37 -7.12 -5.36
C ILE A 369 12.46 -6.62 -6.32
N THR A 370 12.46 -7.09 -7.57
CA THR A 370 13.46 -6.72 -8.57
C THR A 370 13.39 -5.22 -8.88
N GLY A 371 12.19 -4.69 -9.02
CA GLY A 371 12.00 -3.26 -9.30
C GLY A 371 12.43 -2.37 -8.16
N GLU A 372 12.07 -2.71 -6.92
CA GLU A 372 12.53 -1.99 -5.73
C GLU A 372 14.06 -1.99 -5.63
N TYR A 373 14.68 -3.14 -5.82
CA TYR A 373 16.14 -3.27 -5.78
C TYR A 373 16.81 -2.36 -6.81
N TYR A 374 16.34 -2.37 -8.05
CA TYR A 374 16.90 -1.51 -9.10
C TYR A 374 16.67 -0.02 -8.85
N TYR A 375 15.51 0.35 -8.30
CA TYR A 375 15.29 1.72 -7.86
C TYR A 375 16.31 2.15 -6.80
N GLN A 376 16.54 1.34 -5.76
CA GLN A 376 17.50 1.63 -4.70
C GLN A 376 18.93 1.76 -5.26
N LEU A 377 19.36 0.86 -6.15
CA LEU A 377 20.64 0.95 -6.83
C LEU A 377 20.81 2.26 -7.62
N SER A 378 19.74 2.80 -8.20
CA SER A 378 19.79 4.06 -8.93
C SER A 378 20.03 5.27 -8.02
N LYS A 379 19.66 5.20 -6.74
CA LYS A 379 19.85 6.26 -5.74
C LYS A 379 21.24 6.26 -5.13
N THR A 380 21.88 5.10 -5.03
CA THR A 380 23.26 5.01 -4.48
C THR A 380 24.34 5.48 -5.46
N LYS A 381 23.99 5.66 -6.73
CA LYS A 381 24.91 6.10 -7.79
C LYS A 381 24.76 7.57 -8.18
N SER A 382 23.79 8.28 -7.61
CA SER A 382 23.55 9.72 -7.79
C SER A 382 23.99 10.50 -6.55
#